data_3e5dda564e02243eeff383d2c1ded410
#
_entry.id   3e5dda564e02243eeff383d2c1ded410
#
_cell.length_a   1.000
_cell.length_b   1.000
_cell.length_c   1.000
_cell.angle_alpha   90.00
_cell.angle_beta   90.00
_cell.angle_gamma   90.00
#
_symmetry.space_group_name_H-M   'P 1'
#
loop_
_entity.id
_entity.type
_entity.pdbx_description
1 polymer ?
#
loop_
_entity_poly.entity_id
_entity_poly.type
_entity_poly.pdbx_seq_one_letter_code
_entity_poly.pdbx_strand_id
1 'polypeptide(L)'
;KKYNYNIQVGDVITGIIFSKEKQGYLVDIGTPIAAYLPKEEISIFIQKQTDIEVNLAQEFFILAQDLQKNTIILSTKRLLYIRSWTRIRQLNTEDIVIQAKITGINKGGLLVELENIQGFIPKSHLCYITKVDTLLNTTIMCKCLIANEQSNQLILSNRAAVLEKYLHKLKVGTIVDSTVIALKSYGAFVSIYNIPALLHISEIEVNKTNNFIIGQIIAVQIIHIDIKQGRLSVSRRYLKK
;
A
#
# COMPACT_ATOMS: atom_id res chain seq x y z
N LYS A 1 -42.57 -18.56 10.71
CA LYS A 1 -41.64 -19.40 9.89
C LYS A 1 -40.29 -19.35 10.59
N LYS A 2 -39.84 -20.46 11.22
CA LYS A 2 -38.46 -20.59 11.73
C LYS A 2 -37.53 -20.71 10.51
N TYR A 3 -36.72 -19.70 10.26
CA TYR A 3 -35.61 -19.79 9.31
C TYR A 3 -34.51 -20.62 9.99
N ASN A 4 -34.24 -21.79 9.49
CA ASN A 4 -33.09 -22.60 9.90
C ASN A 4 -31.87 -22.05 9.12
N TYR A 5 -31.19 -21.06 9.66
CA TYR A 5 -29.91 -20.61 9.11
C TYR A 5 -28.85 -21.65 9.50
N ASN A 6 -28.29 -22.31 8.49
CA ASN A 6 -27.11 -23.17 8.69
C ASN A 6 -25.89 -22.27 8.82
N ILE A 7 -25.66 -21.74 10.01
CA ILE A 7 -24.59 -20.79 10.32
C ILE A 7 -23.31 -21.56 10.54
N GLN A 8 -22.24 -21.20 9.83
CA GLN A 8 -20.93 -21.82 9.92
C GLN A 8 -19.86 -20.79 10.33
N VAL A 9 -18.78 -21.28 10.94
CA VAL A 9 -17.58 -20.47 11.20
C VAL A 9 -17.00 -19.98 9.88
N GLY A 10 -16.76 -18.68 9.76
CA GLY A 10 -16.31 -18.06 8.52
C GLY A 10 -17.40 -17.30 7.76
N ASP A 11 -18.66 -17.46 8.12
CA ASP A 11 -19.75 -16.71 7.48
C ASP A 11 -19.80 -15.26 7.96
N VAL A 12 -20.34 -14.40 7.08
CA VAL A 12 -20.70 -13.01 7.40
C VAL A 12 -22.20 -12.92 7.58
N ILE A 13 -22.62 -12.45 8.73
CA ILE A 13 -24.05 -12.36 9.11
C ILE A 13 -24.40 -10.95 9.55
N THR A 14 -25.66 -10.57 9.34
CA THR A 14 -26.22 -9.32 9.89
C THR A 14 -26.82 -9.60 11.26
N GLY A 15 -26.54 -8.71 12.22
CA GLY A 15 -27.11 -8.78 13.56
C GLY A 15 -27.34 -7.41 14.16
N ILE A 16 -28.06 -7.39 15.28
CA ILE A 16 -28.40 -6.16 16.02
C ILE A 16 -27.80 -6.27 17.42
N ILE A 17 -26.99 -5.30 17.82
CA ILE A 17 -26.47 -5.22 19.18
C ILE A 17 -27.61 -4.74 20.09
N PHE A 18 -28.00 -5.57 21.05
CA PHE A 18 -29.10 -5.25 21.95
C PHE A 18 -28.66 -5.05 23.41
N SER A 19 -27.49 -5.53 23.81
CA SER A 19 -26.98 -5.34 25.16
C SER A 19 -25.47 -5.12 25.19
N LYS A 20 -25.03 -4.23 26.11
CA LYS A 20 -23.61 -3.97 26.40
C LYS A 20 -23.23 -4.64 27.72
N GLU A 21 -22.21 -5.47 27.70
CA GLU A 21 -21.66 -6.13 28.86
C GLU A 21 -20.28 -5.57 29.25
N LYS A 22 -19.74 -6.00 30.41
CA LYS A 22 -18.42 -5.53 30.89
C LYS A 22 -17.28 -5.85 29.91
N GLN A 23 -17.34 -6.99 29.22
CA GLN A 23 -16.26 -7.46 28.35
C GLN A 23 -16.65 -7.58 26.87
N GLY A 24 -17.86 -7.18 26.48
CA GLY A 24 -18.34 -7.30 25.11
C GLY A 24 -19.75 -6.82 24.90
N TYR A 25 -20.37 -7.33 23.85
CA TYR A 25 -21.73 -7.00 23.45
C TYR A 25 -22.49 -8.27 23.09
N LEU A 26 -23.79 -8.29 23.40
CA LEU A 26 -24.70 -9.32 22.93
C LEU A 26 -25.37 -8.85 21.63
N VAL A 27 -25.40 -9.75 20.67
CA VAL A 27 -25.88 -9.50 19.31
C VAL A 27 -26.98 -10.49 18.98
N ASP A 28 -28.13 -9.98 18.56
CA ASP A 28 -29.19 -10.78 17.98
C ASP A 28 -28.91 -11.00 16.49
N ILE A 29 -28.71 -12.24 16.11
CA ILE A 29 -28.41 -12.68 14.74
C ILE A 29 -29.59 -13.47 14.13
N GLY A 30 -30.78 -13.39 14.76
CA GLY A 30 -31.97 -14.12 14.31
C GLY A 30 -31.97 -15.62 14.67
N THR A 31 -31.07 -16.05 15.56
CA THR A 31 -31.04 -17.40 16.12
C THR A 31 -31.61 -17.44 17.54
N PRO A 32 -32.02 -18.63 18.05
CA PRO A 32 -32.51 -18.75 19.42
C PRO A 32 -31.44 -18.41 20.49
N ILE A 33 -30.17 -18.34 20.08
CA ILE A 33 -29.03 -18.10 20.95
C ILE A 33 -28.43 -16.75 20.54
N ALA A 34 -28.22 -15.86 21.51
CA ALA A 34 -27.53 -14.60 21.30
C ALA A 34 -26.05 -14.85 21.01
N ALA A 35 -25.51 -14.14 20.02
CA ALA A 35 -24.08 -14.17 19.74
C ALA A 35 -23.35 -13.15 20.61
N TYR A 36 -22.07 -13.40 20.85
CA TYR A 36 -21.21 -12.58 21.69
C TYR A 36 -20.11 -11.93 20.86
N LEU A 37 -19.98 -10.61 20.99
CA LEU A 37 -18.92 -9.80 20.39
C LEU A 37 -17.96 -9.33 21.48
N PRO A 38 -16.77 -9.95 21.65
CA PRO A 38 -15.76 -9.50 22.61
C PRO A 38 -15.24 -8.09 22.28
N LYS A 39 -14.89 -7.28 23.28
CA LYS A 39 -14.29 -5.94 23.04
C LYS A 39 -13.00 -5.99 22.24
N GLU A 40 -12.21 -7.04 22.37
CA GLU A 40 -10.95 -7.25 21.65
C GLU A 40 -11.16 -7.49 20.15
N GLU A 41 -12.33 -8.01 19.78
CA GLU A 41 -12.75 -8.28 18.40
C GLU A 41 -13.51 -7.12 17.74
N ILE A 42 -13.59 -6.00 18.44
CA ILE A 42 -14.13 -4.75 17.87
C ILE A 42 -13.01 -4.02 17.17
N SER A 43 -13.28 -3.58 15.96
CA SER A 43 -12.35 -2.75 15.20
C SER A 43 -12.05 -1.44 15.93
N ILE A 44 -10.77 -1.03 15.94
CA ILE A 44 -10.30 0.24 16.50
C ILE A 44 -11.01 1.45 15.85
N PHE A 45 -11.42 1.32 14.58
CA PHE A 45 -12.17 2.36 13.87
C PHE A 45 -13.56 2.56 14.43
N ILE A 46 -14.24 1.48 14.81
CA ILE A 46 -15.55 1.53 15.48
C ILE A 46 -15.38 2.05 16.92
N GLN A 47 -14.31 1.68 17.61
CA GLN A 47 -14.00 2.17 18.97
C GLN A 47 -13.71 3.68 19.03
N LYS A 48 -13.17 4.27 17.97
CA LYS A 48 -12.88 5.73 17.90
C LYS A 48 -14.08 6.59 17.55
N GLN A 49 -15.08 6.00 16.93
CA GLN A 49 -16.36 6.68 16.65
C GLN A 49 -17.32 6.36 17.79
N THR A 50 -17.20 7.08 18.93
CA THR A 50 -18.19 7.09 20.03
C THR A 50 -19.08 5.84 20.11
N ASP A 51 -19.27 5.27 21.28
CA ASP A 51 -20.07 4.08 21.62
C ASP A 51 -20.80 3.41 20.43
N ILE A 52 -20.54 2.13 20.23
CA ILE A 52 -21.24 1.33 19.19
C ILE A 52 -22.73 1.58 19.38
N GLU A 53 -23.38 2.09 18.33
CA GLU A 53 -24.80 2.39 18.36
C GLU A 53 -25.59 1.10 18.58
N VAL A 54 -26.26 1.04 19.72
CA VAL A 54 -27.18 -0.06 20.08
C VAL A 54 -28.42 0.07 19.21
N ASN A 55 -29.00 -1.06 18.80
CA ASN A 55 -30.18 -1.17 17.93
C ASN A 55 -30.01 -0.85 16.44
N LEU A 56 -28.76 -0.76 15.94
CA LEU A 56 -28.53 -0.71 14.49
C LEU A 56 -28.11 -2.09 13.96
N ALA A 57 -28.61 -2.44 12.78
CA ALA A 57 -28.21 -3.63 12.06
C ALA A 57 -26.79 -3.45 11.52
N GLN A 58 -25.88 -4.34 11.88
CA GLN A 58 -24.48 -4.34 11.46
C GLN A 58 -24.09 -5.74 10.98
N GLU A 59 -23.01 -5.81 10.22
CA GLU A 59 -22.46 -7.08 9.76
C GLU A 59 -21.32 -7.54 10.66
N PHE A 60 -21.30 -8.84 10.91
CA PHE A 60 -20.32 -9.51 11.75
C PHE A 60 -19.76 -10.75 11.07
N PHE A 61 -18.51 -11.06 11.36
CA PHE A 61 -17.88 -12.29 10.96
C PHE A 61 -17.98 -13.30 12.10
N ILE A 62 -18.35 -14.55 11.80
CA ILE A 62 -18.42 -15.63 12.79
C ILE A 62 -17.01 -16.18 12.99
N LEU A 63 -16.42 -15.85 14.12
CA LEU A 63 -15.07 -16.26 14.48
C LEU A 63 -15.01 -17.71 14.98
N ALA A 64 -15.96 -18.08 15.86
CA ALA A 64 -16.03 -19.40 16.44
C ALA A 64 -17.48 -19.75 16.82
N GLN A 65 -17.77 -21.03 16.84
CA GLN A 65 -19.04 -21.59 17.31
C GLN A 65 -18.74 -22.76 18.20
N ASP A 66 -19.20 -22.74 19.47
CA ASP A 66 -19.14 -23.83 20.40
C ASP A 66 -20.55 -24.42 20.58
N LEU A 67 -20.80 -25.54 19.93
CA LEU A 67 -22.09 -26.21 19.96
C LEU A 67 -22.41 -26.81 21.35
N GLN A 68 -21.38 -27.14 22.18
CA GLN A 68 -21.58 -27.69 23.52
C GLN A 68 -21.99 -26.60 24.51
N LYS A 69 -21.41 -25.40 24.36
CA LYS A 69 -21.70 -24.24 25.22
C LYS A 69 -22.76 -23.32 24.65
N ASN A 70 -23.28 -23.64 23.45
CA ASN A 70 -24.25 -22.78 22.76
C ASN A 70 -23.77 -21.33 22.65
N THR A 71 -22.49 -21.11 22.31
CA THR A 71 -21.91 -19.77 22.17
C THR A 71 -21.44 -19.55 20.75
N ILE A 72 -21.77 -18.39 20.19
CA ILE A 72 -21.30 -17.90 18.88
C ILE A 72 -20.47 -16.66 19.15
N ILE A 73 -19.20 -16.66 18.72
CA ILE A 73 -18.30 -15.53 18.87
C ILE A 73 -18.20 -14.79 17.56
N LEU A 74 -18.43 -13.49 17.62
CA LEU A 74 -18.40 -12.58 16.47
C LEU A 74 -17.15 -11.71 16.49
N SER A 75 -16.74 -11.24 15.30
CA SER A 75 -15.66 -10.30 15.13
C SER A 75 -15.97 -9.27 14.04
N THR A 76 -15.89 -7.99 14.36
CA THR A 76 -15.90 -6.91 13.37
C THR A 76 -14.49 -6.62 12.86
N LYS A 77 -13.48 -6.86 13.68
CA LYS A 77 -12.06 -6.71 13.33
C LYS A 77 -11.67 -7.67 12.18
N ARG A 78 -12.09 -8.94 12.28
CA ARG A 78 -11.82 -9.93 11.23
C ARG A 78 -12.55 -9.61 9.93
N LEU A 79 -13.81 -9.15 10.03
CA LEU A 79 -14.58 -8.71 8.87
C LEU A 79 -13.88 -7.59 8.11
N LEU A 80 -13.43 -6.55 8.82
CA LEU A 80 -12.72 -5.44 8.22
C LEU A 80 -11.40 -5.89 7.59
N TYR A 81 -10.64 -6.76 8.25
CA TYR A 81 -9.40 -7.31 7.72
C TYR A 81 -9.61 -8.01 6.37
N ILE A 82 -10.62 -8.88 6.28
CA ILE A 82 -10.96 -9.60 5.03
C ILE A 82 -11.37 -8.62 3.93
N ARG A 83 -12.18 -7.62 4.24
CA ARG A 83 -12.61 -6.58 3.29
C ARG A 83 -11.44 -5.74 2.79
N SER A 84 -10.56 -5.33 3.71
CA SER A 84 -9.36 -4.57 3.38
C SER A 84 -8.45 -5.34 2.41
N TRP A 85 -8.19 -6.62 2.68
CA TRP A 85 -7.39 -7.45 1.77
C TRP A 85 -8.09 -7.71 0.42
N THR A 86 -9.40 -7.88 0.42
CA THR A 86 -10.17 -8.01 -0.82
C THR A 86 -10.03 -6.75 -1.68
N ARG A 87 -10.12 -5.57 -1.06
CA ARG A 87 -9.92 -4.29 -1.75
C ARG A 87 -8.49 -4.12 -2.25
N ILE A 88 -7.49 -4.45 -1.44
CA ILE A 88 -6.08 -4.39 -1.82
C ILE A 88 -5.78 -5.32 -3.00
N ARG A 89 -6.32 -6.54 -3.00
CA ARG A 89 -6.17 -7.48 -4.13
C ARG A 89 -6.78 -6.93 -5.41
N GLN A 90 -7.96 -6.31 -5.33
CA GLN A 90 -8.59 -5.65 -6.46
C GLN A 90 -7.69 -4.52 -7.00
N LEU A 91 -7.22 -3.61 -6.14
CA LEU A 91 -6.33 -2.50 -6.52
C LEU A 91 -5.03 -2.99 -7.16
N ASN A 92 -4.47 -4.11 -6.66
CA ASN A 92 -3.28 -4.73 -7.25
C ASN A 92 -3.55 -5.36 -8.61
N THR A 93 -4.70 -6.01 -8.81
CA THR A 93 -5.08 -6.63 -10.08
C THR A 93 -5.36 -5.59 -11.16
N GLU A 94 -6.02 -4.51 -10.79
CA GLU A 94 -6.35 -3.38 -11.69
C GLU A 94 -5.15 -2.43 -11.92
N ASP A 95 -4.02 -2.67 -11.23
CA ASP A 95 -2.77 -1.89 -11.32
C ASP A 95 -2.97 -0.38 -11.14
N ILE A 96 -3.85 0.02 -10.20
CA ILE A 96 -4.26 1.41 -9.98
C ILE A 96 -3.24 2.17 -9.12
N VAL A 97 -3.03 3.44 -9.45
CA VAL A 97 -2.31 4.39 -8.59
C VAL A 97 -3.21 4.80 -7.42
N ILE A 98 -2.72 4.58 -6.21
CA ILE A 98 -3.41 4.81 -4.95
C ILE A 98 -2.67 5.81 -4.08
N GLN A 99 -3.35 6.37 -3.09
CA GLN A 99 -2.75 7.20 -2.06
C GLN A 99 -2.71 6.44 -0.74
N ALA A 100 -1.53 6.33 -0.14
CA ALA A 100 -1.33 5.71 1.16
C ALA A 100 -0.84 6.76 2.17
N LYS A 101 -1.30 6.65 3.43
CA LYS A 101 -0.89 7.54 4.51
C LYS A 101 0.44 7.06 5.11
N ILE A 102 1.40 7.95 5.26
CA ILE A 102 2.69 7.64 5.88
C ILE A 102 2.50 7.65 7.40
N THR A 103 2.71 6.50 8.03
CA THR A 103 2.58 6.30 9.48
C THR A 103 3.92 6.26 10.21
N GLY A 104 5.01 5.97 9.48
CA GLY A 104 6.35 5.92 10.07
C GLY A 104 7.46 5.95 9.04
N ILE A 105 8.65 6.24 9.51
CA ILE A 105 9.88 6.32 8.72
C ILE A 105 10.92 5.45 9.40
N ASN A 106 11.57 4.58 8.66
CA ASN A 106 12.66 3.76 9.17
C ASN A 106 13.88 3.77 8.23
N LYS A 107 14.98 3.12 8.67
CA LYS A 107 16.22 3.04 7.86
C LYS A 107 16.03 2.32 6.51
N GLY A 108 15.04 1.46 6.38
CA GLY A 108 14.76 0.68 5.16
C GLY A 108 13.79 1.36 4.19
N GLY A 109 12.95 2.28 4.66
CA GLY A 109 11.90 2.90 3.85
C GLY A 109 10.80 3.58 4.67
N LEU A 110 9.62 3.67 4.10
CA LEU A 110 8.44 4.26 4.71
C LEU A 110 7.44 3.17 5.13
N LEU A 111 6.91 3.32 6.34
CA LEU A 111 5.72 2.58 6.77
C LEU A 111 4.49 3.38 6.35
N VAL A 112 3.56 2.72 5.71
CA VAL A 112 2.34 3.36 5.18
C VAL A 112 1.12 2.55 5.59
N GLU A 113 -0.03 3.20 5.61
CA GLU A 113 -1.32 2.59 5.86
C GLU A 113 -2.19 2.74 4.61
N LEU A 114 -2.72 1.62 4.15
CA LEU A 114 -3.64 1.53 3.03
C LEU A 114 -4.80 0.61 3.42
N GLU A 115 -6.05 1.11 3.30
CA GLU A 115 -7.25 0.33 3.66
C GLU A 115 -7.13 -0.36 5.03
N ASN A 116 -6.59 0.35 6.02
CA ASN A 116 -6.35 -0.15 7.38
C ASN A 116 -5.32 -1.31 7.50
N ILE A 117 -4.60 -1.62 6.43
CA ILE A 117 -3.49 -2.57 6.42
C ILE A 117 -2.18 -1.80 6.39
N GLN A 118 -1.24 -2.24 7.22
CA GLN A 118 0.10 -1.67 7.24
C GLN A 118 0.90 -2.18 6.05
N GLY A 119 1.42 -1.26 5.24
CA GLY A 119 2.29 -1.53 4.10
C GLY A 119 3.68 -0.93 4.27
N PHE A 120 4.58 -1.28 3.37
CA PHE A 120 5.96 -0.81 3.36
C PHE A 120 6.37 -0.34 1.96
N ILE A 121 7.03 0.83 1.89
CA ILE A 121 7.67 1.33 0.67
C ILE A 121 9.18 1.29 0.89
N PRO A 122 9.93 0.37 0.27
CA PRO A 122 11.39 0.33 0.37
C PRO A 122 12.02 1.61 -0.17
N LYS A 123 13.17 2.02 0.37
CA LYS A 123 13.94 3.18 -0.15
C LYS A 123 14.22 3.09 -1.65
N SER A 124 14.49 1.88 -2.15
CA SER A 124 14.72 1.61 -3.58
C SER A 124 13.50 1.89 -4.46
N HIS A 125 12.29 1.97 -3.86
CA HIS A 125 11.02 2.26 -4.52
C HIS A 125 10.47 3.65 -4.21
N LEU A 126 11.26 4.50 -3.56
CA LEU A 126 10.96 5.92 -3.39
C LEU A 126 11.53 6.74 -4.55
N CYS A 127 10.83 7.80 -4.91
CA CYS A 127 11.39 8.88 -5.72
C CYS A 127 12.46 9.63 -4.96
N TYR A 128 13.26 10.44 -5.66
CA TYR A 128 14.23 11.31 -5.02
C TYR A 128 13.51 12.39 -4.21
N ILE A 129 13.58 12.26 -2.89
CA ILE A 129 12.96 13.18 -1.93
C ILE A 129 14.06 13.74 -1.03
N THR A 130 14.20 15.05 -1.01
CA THR A 130 15.26 15.75 -0.26
C THR A 130 15.02 15.76 1.24
N LYS A 131 13.75 15.77 1.68
CA LYS A 131 13.37 15.83 3.10
C LYS A 131 12.34 14.75 3.42
N VAL A 132 12.81 13.56 3.77
CA VAL A 132 11.93 12.42 4.10
C VAL A 132 11.20 12.63 5.43
N ASP A 133 11.84 13.29 6.40
CA ASP A 133 11.30 13.47 7.76
C ASP A 133 10.03 14.34 7.79
N THR A 134 9.83 15.22 6.81
CA THR A 134 8.62 16.05 6.71
C THR A 134 7.40 15.31 6.16
N LEU A 135 7.57 14.08 5.72
CA LEU A 135 6.49 13.29 5.10
C LEU A 135 5.60 12.58 6.12
N LEU A 136 5.96 12.56 7.40
CA LEU A 136 5.17 11.87 8.42
C LEU A 136 3.74 12.43 8.47
N ASN A 137 2.75 11.54 8.54
CA ASN A 137 1.32 11.87 8.50
C ASN A 137 0.80 12.50 7.18
N THR A 138 1.62 12.59 6.14
CA THR A 138 1.18 12.98 4.80
C THR A 138 0.75 11.76 3.98
N THR A 139 0.14 12.01 2.83
CA THR A 139 -0.20 10.95 1.86
C THR A 139 0.82 10.91 0.73
N ILE A 140 1.11 9.71 0.25
CA ILE A 140 2.02 9.47 -0.86
C ILE A 140 1.35 8.61 -1.94
N MET A 141 1.53 8.99 -3.19
CA MET A 141 1.08 8.16 -4.32
C MET A 141 1.93 6.91 -4.43
N CYS A 142 1.30 5.76 -4.59
CA CYS A 142 1.99 4.48 -4.71
C CYS A 142 1.19 3.49 -5.56
N LYS A 143 1.86 2.41 -5.99
CA LYS A 143 1.27 1.23 -6.62
C LYS A 143 1.64 -0.01 -5.84
N CYS A 144 0.79 -1.01 -5.86
CA CYS A 144 1.10 -2.30 -5.24
C CYS A 144 2.19 -3.02 -6.04
N LEU A 145 3.20 -3.53 -5.36
CA LEU A 145 4.21 -4.45 -5.91
C LEU A 145 3.94 -5.89 -5.47
N ILE A 146 3.67 -6.06 -4.19
CA ILE A 146 3.38 -7.36 -3.58
C ILE A 146 2.21 -7.15 -2.62
N ALA A 147 1.16 -7.93 -2.80
CA ALA A 147 0.03 -8.01 -1.91
C ALA A 147 -0.22 -9.49 -1.57
N ASN A 148 0.27 -9.93 -0.42
CA ASN A 148 0.14 -11.31 0.05
C ASN A 148 -0.55 -11.33 1.42
N GLU A 149 -1.82 -11.77 1.42
CA GLU A 149 -2.62 -11.88 2.65
C GLU A 149 -2.09 -12.94 3.60
N GLN A 150 -1.60 -14.08 3.09
CA GLN A 150 -1.13 -15.18 3.94
C GLN A 150 0.08 -14.80 4.79
N SER A 151 1.02 -14.05 4.20
CA SER A 151 2.19 -13.53 4.90
C SER A 151 1.96 -12.14 5.52
N ASN A 152 0.75 -11.58 5.40
CA ASN A 152 0.40 -10.22 5.79
C ASN A 152 1.40 -9.18 5.27
N GLN A 153 1.81 -9.35 3.99
CA GLN A 153 2.84 -8.54 3.37
C GLN A 153 2.27 -7.66 2.28
N LEU A 154 2.37 -6.35 2.47
CA LEU A 154 1.99 -5.33 1.50
C LEU A 154 3.20 -4.45 1.19
N ILE A 155 3.77 -4.61 -0.01
CA ILE A 155 4.89 -3.80 -0.49
C ILE A 155 4.39 -2.90 -1.61
N LEU A 156 4.68 -1.61 -1.50
CA LEU A 156 4.23 -0.58 -2.41
C LEU A 156 5.43 0.14 -3.06
N SER A 157 5.19 0.79 -4.20
CA SER A 157 6.17 1.60 -4.93
C SER A 157 5.63 2.98 -5.24
N ASN A 158 6.24 3.99 -4.66
CA ASN A 158 5.99 5.39 -5.02
C ASN A 158 6.56 5.69 -6.42
N ARG A 159 7.74 5.17 -6.71
CA ARG A 159 8.42 5.41 -7.98
C ARG A 159 7.62 4.91 -9.19
N ALA A 160 6.96 3.73 -9.08
CA ALA A 160 6.11 3.20 -10.14
C ALA A 160 4.89 4.12 -10.39
N ALA A 161 4.26 4.62 -9.31
CA ALA A 161 3.14 5.54 -9.42
C ALA A 161 3.52 6.88 -10.06
N VAL A 162 4.67 7.45 -9.67
CA VAL A 162 5.16 8.70 -10.24
C VAL A 162 5.57 8.51 -11.71
N LEU A 163 6.21 7.38 -12.04
CA LEU A 163 6.56 7.06 -13.43
C LEU A 163 5.32 7.03 -14.31
N GLU A 164 4.26 6.36 -13.87
CA GLU A 164 3.00 6.29 -14.62
C GLU A 164 2.41 7.67 -14.88
N LYS A 165 2.41 8.55 -13.89
CA LYS A 165 1.95 9.93 -14.03
C LYS A 165 2.67 10.67 -15.17
N TYR A 166 3.96 10.37 -15.40
CA TYR A 166 4.78 11.06 -16.41
C TYR A 166 4.99 10.26 -17.70
N LEU A 167 4.37 9.08 -17.87
CA LEU A 167 4.53 8.24 -19.07
C LEU A 167 4.19 8.97 -20.36
N HIS A 168 3.24 9.91 -20.33
CA HIS A 168 2.88 10.71 -21.50
C HIS A 168 4.03 11.59 -22.00
N LYS A 169 5.00 11.94 -21.12
CA LYS A 169 6.20 12.75 -21.44
C LYS A 169 7.45 11.90 -21.62
N LEU A 170 7.46 10.69 -21.05
CA LEU A 170 8.62 9.81 -21.03
C LEU A 170 8.42 8.70 -22.06
N LYS A 171 9.06 8.81 -23.20
CA LYS A 171 9.06 7.78 -24.25
C LYS A 171 10.50 7.32 -24.52
N VAL A 172 10.68 6.05 -24.87
CA VAL A 172 11.98 5.55 -25.31
C VAL A 172 12.43 6.36 -26.54
N GLY A 173 13.68 6.80 -26.54
CA GLY A 173 14.27 7.64 -27.57
C GLY A 173 14.15 9.15 -27.30
N THR A 174 13.32 9.61 -26.36
CA THR A 174 13.23 11.05 -26.03
C THR A 174 14.47 11.52 -25.27
N ILE A 175 14.91 12.73 -25.57
CA ILE A 175 15.98 13.43 -24.86
C ILE A 175 15.33 14.32 -23.81
N VAL A 176 15.79 14.21 -22.56
CA VAL A 176 15.29 14.97 -21.43
C VAL A 176 16.44 15.49 -20.58
N ASP A 177 16.24 16.62 -19.93
CA ASP A 177 17.18 17.13 -18.94
C ASP A 177 17.02 16.37 -17.64
N SER A 178 18.15 16.02 -17.03
CA SER A 178 18.22 15.27 -15.79
C SER A 178 19.27 15.85 -14.86
N THR A 179 19.07 15.71 -13.56
CA THR A 179 20.01 16.15 -12.53
C THR A 179 20.78 14.98 -11.97
N VAL A 180 22.11 15.04 -11.92
CA VAL A 180 22.96 14.01 -11.31
C VAL A 180 22.73 14.00 -9.80
N ILE A 181 22.30 12.86 -9.26
CA ILE A 181 21.96 12.72 -7.81
C ILE A 181 22.96 11.85 -7.05
N ALA A 182 23.62 10.91 -7.72
CA ALA A 182 24.63 10.07 -7.09
C ALA A 182 25.60 9.51 -8.14
N LEU A 183 26.85 9.31 -7.74
CA LEU A 183 27.87 8.66 -8.55
C LEU A 183 28.24 7.31 -7.94
N LYS A 184 28.36 6.28 -8.77
CA LYS A 184 28.77 4.92 -8.40
C LYS A 184 29.83 4.42 -9.37
N SER A 185 30.55 3.37 -8.98
CA SER A 185 31.59 2.75 -9.82
C SER A 185 31.07 2.23 -11.17
N TYR A 186 29.79 1.84 -11.24
CA TYR A 186 29.16 1.31 -12.44
C TYR A 186 28.34 2.33 -13.23
N GLY A 187 28.31 3.60 -12.82
CA GLY A 187 27.57 4.66 -13.51
C GLY A 187 27.07 5.78 -12.61
N ALA A 188 26.19 6.62 -13.13
CA ALA A 188 25.56 7.71 -12.41
C ALA A 188 24.06 7.49 -12.25
N PHE A 189 23.52 7.85 -11.10
CA PHE A 189 22.09 8.01 -10.95
C PHE A 189 21.71 9.46 -11.26
N VAL A 190 20.70 9.61 -12.09
CA VAL A 190 20.17 10.91 -12.47
C VAL A 190 18.69 10.99 -12.13
N SER A 191 18.19 12.17 -11.81
CA SER A 191 16.77 12.41 -11.50
C SER A 191 16.08 13.01 -12.72
N ILE A 192 14.99 12.38 -13.16
CA ILE A 192 14.09 12.86 -14.20
C ILE A 192 12.69 12.95 -13.58
N TYR A 193 12.13 14.14 -13.43
CA TYR A 193 10.85 14.36 -12.70
C TYR A 193 10.83 13.70 -11.30
N ASN A 194 11.94 13.78 -10.57
CA ASN A 194 12.20 13.14 -9.29
C ASN A 194 12.27 11.59 -9.33
N ILE A 195 12.19 10.98 -10.52
CA ILE A 195 12.37 9.53 -10.70
C ILE A 195 13.86 9.23 -10.87
N PRO A 196 14.46 8.37 -10.05
CA PRO A 196 15.85 7.99 -10.24
C PRO A 196 16.00 7.10 -11.47
N ALA A 197 16.87 7.48 -12.38
CA ALA A 197 17.24 6.74 -13.58
C ALA A 197 18.72 6.36 -13.51
N LEU A 198 19.07 5.20 -14.07
CA LEU A 198 20.46 4.74 -14.16
C LEU A 198 21.06 5.13 -15.51
N LEU A 199 22.15 5.90 -15.46
CA LEU A 199 23.08 6.12 -16.55
C LEU A 199 24.28 5.17 -16.33
N HIS A 200 24.25 4.00 -16.95
CA HIS A 200 25.33 3.02 -16.83
C HIS A 200 26.62 3.54 -17.48
N ILE A 201 27.79 3.10 -16.98
CA ILE A 201 29.09 3.54 -17.49
C ILE A 201 29.28 3.23 -18.98
N SER A 202 28.75 2.12 -19.49
CA SER A 202 28.78 1.75 -20.91
C SER A 202 27.96 2.72 -21.80
N GLU A 203 27.05 3.48 -21.23
CA GLU A 203 26.18 4.44 -21.92
C GLU A 203 26.71 5.88 -21.85
N ILE A 204 27.95 6.04 -21.34
CA ILE A 204 28.66 7.31 -21.29
C ILE A 204 29.74 7.32 -22.37
N GLU A 205 29.90 8.44 -23.10
CA GLU A 205 31.02 8.58 -24.03
C GLU A 205 32.36 8.43 -23.31
N VAL A 206 33.28 7.64 -23.89
CA VAL A 206 34.59 7.25 -23.31
C VAL A 206 35.41 8.47 -22.86
N ASN A 207 35.25 9.61 -23.48
CA ASN A 207 36.02 10.84 -23.17
C ASN A 207 35.38 11.71 -22.08
N LYS A 208 34.21 11.33 -21.51
CA LYS A 208 33.43 12.15 -20.56
C LYS A 208 33.09 11.44 -19.24
N THR A 209 33.66 10.28 -19.00
CA THR A 209 33.31 9.42 -17.87
C THR A 209 33.64 10.00 -16.49
N ASN A 210 34.57 10.95 -16.39
CA ASN A 210 35.15 11.36 -15.09
C ASN A 210 34.73 12.72 -14.55
N ASN A 211 33.78 13.43 -15.20
CA ASN A 211 33.51 14.83 -14.85
C ASN A 211 32.05 15.15 -14.46
N PHE A 212 31.28 14.16 -14.00
CA PHE A 212 29.96 14.48 -13.46
C PHE A 212 30.06 15.00 -12.04
N ILE A 213 29.35 16.09 -11.76
CA ILE A 213 29.23 16.68 -10.44
C ILE A 213 27.81 16.46 -9.95
N ILE A 214 27.64 16.07 -8.67
CA ILE A 214 26.30 15.95 -8.07
C ILE A 214 25.62 17.31 -8.12
N GLY A 215 24.35 17.35 -8.57
CA GLY A 215 23.60 18.58 -8.81
C GLY A 215 23.71 19.12 -10.24
N GLN A 216 24.64 18.60 -11.06
CA GLN A 216 24.78 19.01 -12.45
C GLN A 216 23.57 18.60 -13.29
N ILE A 217 23.08 19.49 -14.14
CA ILE A 217 22.04 19.19 -15.14
C ILE A 217 22.71 18.65 -16.39
N ILE A 218 22.26 17.50 -16.86
CA ILE A 218 22.75 16.85 -18.07
C ILE A 218 21.58 16.37 -18.94
N ALA A 219 21.71 16.53 -20.25
CA ALA A 219 20.78 15.92 -21.19
C ALA A 219 21.06 14.41 -21.31
N VAL A 220 20.01 13.60 -21.29
CA VAL A 220 20.08 12.14 -21.43
C VAL A 220 18.96 11.66 -22.34
N GLN A 221 19.21 10.55 -23.04
CA GLN A 221 18.20 9.88 -23.86
C GLN A 221 17.64 8.68 -23.08
N ILE A 222 16.32 8.54 -23.03
CA ILE A 222 15.66 7.37 -22.41
C ILE A 222 15.84 6.16 -23.33
N ILE A 223 16.43 5.09 -22.82
CA ILE A 223 16.65 3.83 -23.57
C ILE A 223 15.73 2.70 -23.14
N HIS A 224 15.32 2.68 -21.87
CA HIS A 224 14.44 1.65 -21.34
C HIS A 224 13.54 2.19 -20.21
N ILE A 225 12.28 1.73 -20.20
CA ILE A 225 11.28 2.07 -19.18
C ILE A 225 10.67 0.77 -18.66
N ASP A 226 10.86 0.48 -17.37
CA ASP A 226 10.18 -0.60 -16.67
C ASP A 226 9.07 0.00 -15.78
N ILE A 227 7.84 -0.04 -16.28
CA ILE A 227 6.70 0.56 -15.61
C ILE A 227 6.39 -0.16 -14.30
N LYS A 228 6.45 -1.50 -14.27
CA LYS A 228 6.12 -2.30 -13.09
C LYS A 228 7.05 -2.00 -11.92
N GLN A 229 8.35 -1.92 -12.18
CA GLN A 229 9.35 -1.62 -11.16
C GLN A 229 9.63 -0.12 -11.00
N GLY A 230 9.05 0.72 -11.85
CA GLY A 230 9.31 2.15 -11.86
C GLY A 230 10.76 2.49 -12.19
N ARG A 231 11.43 1.74 -13.05
CA ARG A 231 12.84 1.94 -13.39
C ARG A 231 13.01 2.59 -14.74
N LEU A 232 13.95 3.53 -14.81
CA LEU A 232 14.38 4.18 -16.03
C LEU A 232 15.86 3.90 -16.28
N SER A 233 16.21 3.56 -17.50
CA SER A 233 17.60 3.51 -17.96
C SER A 233 17.80 4.57 -19.05
N VAL A 234 18.92 5.26 -18.96
CA VAL A 234 19.22 6.38 -19.85
C VAL A 234 20.62 6.26 -20.44
N SER A 235 20.85 6.89 -21.60
CA SER A 235 22.11 6.90 -22.33
C SER A 235 22.51 8.33 -22.69
N ARG A 236 23.82 8.54 -22.81
CA ARG A 236 24.43 9.74 -23.42
C ARG A 236 25.27 9.42 -24.64
N ARG A 237 25.34 8.15 -25.05
CA ARG A 237 26.26 7.66 -26.07
C ARG A 237 26.01 8.26 -27.48
N TYR A 238 24.75 8.58 -27.79
CA TYR A 238 24.34 9.05 -29.10
C TYR A 238 23.80 10.49 -29.12
N LEU A 239 23.99 11.23 -28.03
CA LEU A 239 23.64 12.65 -28.01
C LEU A 239 24.64 13.44 -28.86
N LYS A 240 24.32 13.65 -30.14
CA LYS A 240 25.05 14.63 -30.96
C LYS A 240 24.90 16.02 -30.33
N LYS A 241 26.01 16.74 -30.26
CA LYS A 241 26.03 18.19 -29.93
C LYS A 241 25.18 18.98 -30.89
#